data_4d29a18d49a3c5ed1a633bb26a8fb601
#
_entry.id   4d29a18d49a3c5ed1a633bb26a8fb601
#
_cell.length_a   1.000
_cell.length_b   1.000
_cell.length_c   1.000
_cell.angle_alpha   90.00
_cell.angle_beta   90.00
_cell.angle_gamma   90.00
#
_symmetry.space_group_name_H-M   'P 1'
#
loop_
_entity.id
_entity.type
_entity.pdbx_description
1 polymer ?
#
loop_
_entity_poly.entity_id
_entity_poly.type
_entity_poly.pdbx_seq_one_letter_code
_entity_poly.pdbx_strand_id
1 'polypeptide(L)'
;MILLTGVTGKIGGETARQLIAKGAKLRALVRDAAKAADLKAAGVELVVGDIADADTVKRALAGIEKAFLLLPNGEQQAANEKQFTDLCVAVGVKHLVKMSSMEATATAETPIPRAHWAVEEYIRASGPAWTMVKP
;
A
#
# COMPACT_ATOMS: atom_id res chain seq x y z
N MET A 1 10.64 1.78 -9.91
CA MET A 1 9.87 2.76 -9.10
C MET A 1 9.00 2.01 -8.09
N ILE A 2 8.89 2.55 -6.89
CA ILE A 2 8.10 1.98 -5.81
C ILE A 2 6.85 2.83 -5.60
N LEU A 3 5.68 2.21 -5.57
CA LEU A 3 4.44 2.89 -5.21
C LEU A 3 4.21 2.77 -3.70
N LEU A 4 3.93 3.91 -3.05
CA LEU A 4 3.58 3.96 -1.64
C LEU A 4 2.12 4.38 -1.48
N THR A 5 1.42 3.72 -0.58
CA THR A 5 0.14 4.17 -0.04
C THR A 5 0.33 4.60 1.42
N GLY A 6 -0.62 5.35 1.96
CA GLY A 6 -0.59 5.72 3.38
C GLY A 6 0.47 6.75 3.78
N VAL A 7 1.03 7.49 2.83
CA VAL A 7 2.17 8.41 3.08
C VAL A 7 1.82 9.64 3.91
N THR A 8 0.55 9.99 4.05
CA THR A 8 0.12 11.13 4.86
C THR A 8 0.01 10.79 6.35
N GLY A 9 0.12 9.51 6.71
CA GLY A 9 0.18 9.06 8.09
C GLY A 9 1.61 8.98 8.60
N LYS A 10 1.76 8.70 9.90
CA LYS A 10 3.06 8.63 10.58
C LYS A 10 3.99 7.57 9.97
N ILE A 11 3.52 6.34 9.89
CA ILE A 11 4.35 5.21 9.40
C ILE A 11 4.65 5.38 7.92
N GLY A 12 3.64 5.67 7.12
CA GLY A 12 3.82 5.84 5.68
C GLY A 12 4.70 7.03 5.32
N GLY A 13 4.55 8.14 6.04
CA GLY A 13 5.38 9.32 5.85
C GLY A 13 6.85 9.07 6.21
N GLU A 14 7.10 8.37 7.31
CA GLU A 14 8.46 8.02 7.71
C GLU A 14 9.07 7.02 6.72
N THR A 15 8.30 6.06 6.26
CA THR A 15 8.74 5.11 5.24
C THR A 15 9.18 5.86 3.98
N ALA A 16 8.38 6.82 3.53
CA ALA A 16 8.73 7.65 2.37
C ALA A 16 10.04 8.41 2.58
N ARG A 17 10.19 9.06 3.74
CA ARG A 17 11.42 9.81 4.06
C ARG A 17 12.66 8.92 4.05
N GLN A 18 12.57 7.74 4.63
CA GLN A 18 13.69 6.79 4.67
C GLN A 18 14.06 6.30 3.26
N LEU A 19 13.08 6.02 2.43
CA LEU A 19 13.33 5.60 1.05
C LEU A 19 13.91 6.72 0.20
N ILE A 20 13.46 7.95 0.38
CA ILE A 20 14.05 9.12 -0.27
C ILE A 20 15.53 9.24 0.10
N ALA A 21 15.84 9.11 1.39
CA ALA A 21 17.23 9.18 1.87
C ALA A 21 18.14 8.12 1.26
N LYS A 22 17.56 6.98 0.85
CA LYS A 22 18.28 5.89 0.18
C LYS A 22 18.34 6.05 -1.35
N GLY A 23 17.80 7.14 -1.90
CA GLY A 23 17.81 7.39 -3.32
C GLY A 23 16.78 6.65 -4.14
N ALA A 24 15.76 6.06 -3.50
CA ALA A 24 14.71 5.34 -4.22
C ALA A 24 13.82 6.30 -5.02
N LYS A 25 13.38 5.83 -6.18
CA LYS A 25 12.37 6.56 -6.98
C LYS A 25 10.98 6.14 -6.50
N LEU A 26 10.18 7.12 -6.10
CA LEU A 26 8.91 6.89 -5.45
C LEU A 26 7.75 7.55 -6.20
N ARG A 27 6.62 6.86 -6.17
CA ARG A 27 5.30 7.41 -6.48
C ARG A 27 4.41 7.17 -5.27
N ALA A 28 3.52 8.10 -4.97
CA ALA A 28 2.58 7.96 -3.87
C ALA A 28 1.15 8.19 -4.37
N LEU A 29 0.24 7.32 -3.91
CA LEU A 29 -1.19 7.50 -4.12
C LEU A 29 -1.76 8.24 -2.91
N VAL A 30 -2.33 9.41 -3.13
CA VAL A 30 -2.83 10.30 -2.07
C VAL A 30 -4.22 10.80 -2.41
N ARG A 31 -5.03 11.03 -1.37
CA ARG A 31 -6.36 11.63 -1.53
C ARG A 31 -6.27 13.16 -1.66
N ASP A 32 -5.32 13.77 -0.97
CA ASP A 32 -5.15 15.22 -0.91
C ASP A 32 -3.68 15.57 -1.14
N ALA A 33 -3.39 16.16 -2.29
CA ALA A 33 -2.02 16.53 -2.66
C ALA A 33 -1.41 17.54 -1.68
N ALA A 34 -2.20 18.41 -1.08
CA ALA A 34 -1.70 19.41 -0.13
C ALA A 34 -1.06 18.77 1.11
N LYS A 35 -1.58 17.63 1.55
CA LYS A 35 -1.01 16.88 2.68
C LYS A 35 0.28 16.16 2.36
N ALA A 36 0.63 16.03 1.09
CA ALA A 36 1.85 15.40 0.61
C ALA A 36 2.80 16.39 -0.08
N ALA A 37 2.61 17.68 0.15
CA ALA A 37 3.42 18.73 -0.49
C ALA A 37 4.92 18.56 -0.23
N ASP A 38 5.32 18.17 0.97
CA ASP A 38 6.72 17.95 1.32
C ASP A 38 7.33 16.80 0.50
N LEU A 39 6.56 15.73 0.28
CA LEU A 39 7.00 14.60 -0.52
C LEU A 39 7.14 15.00 -1.99
N LYS A 40 6.20 15.77 -2.50
CA LYS A 40 6.27 16.30 -3.86
C LYS A 40 7.51 17.16 -4.05
N ALA A 41 7.80 18.04 -3.09
CA ALA A 41 8.98 18.88 -3.11
C ALA A 41 10.28 18.05 -3.07
N ALA A 42 10.26 16.88 -2.44
CA ALA A 42 11.38 15.96 -2.38
C ALA A 42 11.51 15.06 -3.62
N GLY A 43 10.67 15.23 -4.62
CA GLY A 43 10.75 14.50 -5.87
C GLY A 43 9.84 13.28 -5.99
N VAL A 44 8.95 13.06 -5.03
CA VAL A 44 7.97 11.96 -5.11
C VAL A 44 6.89 12.33 -6.12
N GLU A 45 6.61 11.44 -7.06
CA GLU A 45 5.50 11.59 -7.99
C GLU A 45 4.18 11.31 -7.28
N LEU A 46 3.21 12.21 -7.40
CA LEU A 46 1.91 12.03 -6.75
C LEU A 46 0.85 11.62 -7.77
N VAL A 47 0.05 10.62 -7.42
CA VAL A 47 -1.22 10.31 -8.07
C VAL A 47 -2.32 10.62 -7.08
N VAL A 48 -3.23 11.51 -7.47
CA VAL A 48 -4.31 11.97 -6.58
C VAL A 48 -5.59 11.21 -6.91
N GLY A 49 -6.20 10.64 -5.90
CA GLY A 49 -7.47 9.94 -6.04
C GLY A 49 -7.75 9.01 -4.86
N ASP A 50 -8.83 8.27 -4.97
CA ASP A 50 -9.30 7.35 -3.94
C ASP A 50 -8.78 5.93 -4.20
N ILE A 51 -8.27 5.27 -3.16
CA ILE A 51 -7.83 3.88 -3.23
C ILE A 51 -8.97 2.92 -3.61
N ALA A 52 -10.21 3.30 -3.37
CA ALA A 52 -11.38 2.50 -3.75
C ALA A 52 -11.70 2.59 -5.24
N ASP A 53 -11.16 3.58 -5.95
CA ASP A 53 -11.36 3.75 -7.38
C ASP A 53 -10.34 2.95 -8.18
N ALA A 54 -10.80 1.92 -8.89
CA ALA A 54 -9.94 1.04 -9.66
C ALA A 54 -9.12 1.79 -10.72
N ASP A 55 -9.70 2.77 -11.38
CA ASP A 55 -8.99 3.53 -12.41
C ASP A 55 -7.85 4.36 -11.82
N THR A 56 -8.07 4.95 -10.66
CA THR A 56 -7.02 5.66 -9.91
C THR A 56 -5.87 4.70 -9.55
N VAL A 57 -6.19 3.54 -9.03
CA VAL A 57 -5.18 2.55 -8.64
C VAL A 57 -4.40 2.05 -9.86
N LYS A 58 -5.07 1.81 -10.98
CA LYS A 58 -4.40 1.43 -12.24
C LYS A 58 -3.41 2.49 -12.69
N ARG A 59 -3.80 3.76 -12.64
CA ARG A 59 -2.88 4.87 -12.98
C ARG A 59 -1.68 4.91 -12.04
N ALA A 60 -1.91 4.71 -10.76
CA ALA A 60 -0.85 4.70 -9.77
C ALA A 60 0.12 3.54 -9.98
N LEU A 61 -0.38 2.38 -10.42
CA LEU A 61 0.43 1.18 -10.59
C LEU A 61 1.18 1.11 -11.94
N ALA A 62 0.91 2.01 -12.88
CA ALA A 62 1.55 1.96 -14.19
C ALA A 62 3.09 2.04 -14.07
N GLY A 63 3.79 1.01 -14.55
CA GLY A 63 5.26 0.94 -14.50
C GLY A 63 5.86 0.64 -13.13
N ILE A 64 5.05 0.24 -12.16
CA ILE A 64 5.50 -0.04 -10.79
C ILE A 64 6.01 -1.48 -10.67
N GLU A 65 7.19 -1.64 -10.06
CA GLU A 65 7.78 -2.96 -9.79
C GLU A 65 7.48 -3.44 -8.37
N LYS A 66 7.45 -2.52 -7.40
CA LYS A 66 7.23 -2.82 -5.98
C LYS A 66 6.18 -1.88 -5.42
N ALA A 67 5.30 -2.39 -4.58
CA ALA A 67 4.25 -1.59 -3.96
C ALA A 67 4.22 -1.81 -2.46
N PHE A 68 4.00 -0.73 -1.71
CA PHE A 68 3.82 -0.75 -0.27
C PHE A 68 2.37 -0.41 0.05
N LEU A 69 1.68 -1.35 0.67
CA LEU A 69 0.26 -1.29 0.98
C LEU A 69 0.05 -1.02 2.46
N LEU A 70 -0.39 0.20 2.77
CA LEU A 70 -0.75 0.64 4.11
C LEU A 70 -2.00 1.49 4.01
N LEU A 71 -3.14 0.94 4.42
CA LEU A 71 -4.42 1.66 4.46
C LEU A 71 -4.89 1.84 5.89
N PRO A 72 -5.71 2.87 6.15
CA PRO A 72 -6.33 3.02 7.47
C PRO A 72 -7.24 1.83 7.79
N ASN A 73 -7.32 1.46 9.05
CA ASN A 73 -8.26 0.47 9.51
C ASN A 73 -9.69 0.97 9.33
N GLY A 74 -10.60 0.09 8.92
CA GLY A 74 -11.98 0.44 8.68
C GLY A 74 -12.71 -0.68 7.96
N GLU A 75 -14.02 -0.52 7.78
CA GLU A 75 -14.87 -1.54 7.17
C GLU A 75 -14.48 -1.86 5.72
N GLN A 76 -13.98 -0.87 4.99
CA GLN A 76 -13.61 -1.03 3.58
C GLN A 76 -12.16 -1.47 3.38
N GLN A 77 -11.37 -1.56 4.44
CA GLN A 77 -9.95 -1.85 4.33
C GLN A 77 -9.69 -3.17 3.59
N ALA A 78 -10.28 -4.25 4.05
CA ALA A 78 -10.03 -5.57 3.45
C ALA A 78 -10.42 -5.61 1.97
N ALA A 79 -11.57 -5.04 1.61
CA ALA A 79 -12.03 -4.98 0.23
C ALA A 79 -11.08 -4.17 -0.64
N ASN A 80 -10.66 -3.00 -0.16
CA ASN A 80 -9.75 -2.12 -0.90
C ASN A 80 -8.36 -2.74 -1.05
N GLU A 81 -7.85 -3.42 -0.02
CA GLU A 81 -6.55 -4.08 -0.08
C GLU A 81 -6.58 -5.29 -1.03
N LYS A 82 -7.67 -6.04 -1.06
CA LYS A 82 -7.83 -7.14 -2.02
C LYS A 82 -7.91 -6.62 -3.46
N GLN A 83 -8.66 -5.56 -3.69
CA GLN A 83 -8.72 -4.92 -5.02
C GLN A 83 -7.35 -4.41 -5.45
N PHE A 84 -6.63 -3.74 -4.55
CA PHE A 84 -5.27 -3.28 -4.82
C PHE A 84 -4.36 -4.46 -5.21
N THR A 85 -4.45 -5.55 -4.48
CA THR A 85 -3.69 -6.78 -4.77
C THR A 85 -4.02 -7.32 -6.16
N ASP A 86 -5.30 -7.40 -6.51
CA ASP A 86 -5.72 -7.88 -7.84
C ASP A 86 -5.15 -7.02 -8.95
N LEU A 87 -5.14 -5.70 -8.77
CA LEU A 87 -4.60 -4.76 -9.75
C LEU A 87 -3.07 -4.84 -9.82
N CYS A 88 -2.39 -5.10 -8.71
CA CYS A 88 -0.95 -5.38 -8.71
C CYS A 88 -0.63 -6.60 -9.56
N VAL A 89 -1.39 -7.67 -9.42
CA VAL A 89 -1.23 -8.88 -10.23
C VAL A 89 -1.45 -8.57 -11.71
N ALA A 90 -2.52 -7.86 -12.02
CA ALA A 90 -2.90 -7.54 -13.40
C ALA A 90 -1.82 -6.73 -14.14
N VAL A 91 -1.11 -5.83 -13.46
CA VAL A 91 -0.07 -5.01 -14.08
C VAL A 91 1.35 -5.58 -13.92
N GLY A 92 1.50 -6.70 -13.23
CA GLY A 92 2.79 -7.37 -13.10
C GLY A 92 3.72 -6.81 -12.02
N VAL A 93 3.18 -6.28 -10.94
CA VAL A 93 3.98 -5.91 -9.76
C VAL A 93 4.72 -7.14 -9.26
N LYS A 94 6.02 -7.01 -9.05
CA LYS A 94 6.89 -8.14 -8.69
C LYS A 94 6.90 -8.42 -7.19
N HIS A 95 6.77 -7.39 -6.36
CA HIS A 95 6.84 -7.53 -4.92
C HIS A 95 5.85 -6.60 -4.24
N LEU A 96 5.00 -7.16 -3.39
CA LEU A 96 4.01 -6.42 -2.61
C LEU A 96 4.37 -6.51 -1.13
N VAL A 97 4.57 -5.35 -0.49
CA VAL A 97 4.84 -5.25 0.95
C VAL A 97 3.57 -4.74 1.61
N LYS A 98 3.02 -5.52 2.53
CA LYS A 98 1.82 -5.14 3.28
C LYS A 98 2.18 -4.76 4.70
N MET A 99 1.73 -3.59 5.14
CA MET A 99 1.69 -3.26 6.57
C MET A 99 0.50 -3.98 7.20
N SER A 100 0.77 -5.01 7.97
CA SER A 100 -0.22 -5.84 8.64
C SER A 100 -0.22 -5.58 10.15
N SER A 101 -0.59 -6.57 10.94
CA SER A 101 -0.63 -6.50 12.40
C SER A 101 -0.03 -7.78 12.97
N MET A 102 0.73 -7.66 14.08
CA MET A 102 1.25 -8.84 14.76
C MET A 102 0.12 -9.75 15.27
N GLU A 103 -1.07 -9.19 15.49
CA GLU A 103 -2.23 -9.96 15.96
C GLU A 103 -2.98 -10.67 14.84
N ALA A 104 -2.62 -10.42 13.58
CA ALA A 104 -3.22 -11.06 12.42
C ALA A 104 -2.76 -12.52 12.34
N THR A 105 -3.62 -13.43 12.81
CA THR A 105 -3.38 -14.87 12.83
C THR A 105 -4.64 -15.62 12.41
N ALA A 106 -4.50 -16.91 12.12
CA ALA A 106 -5.64 -17.75 11.76
C ALA A 106 -6.70 -17.86 12.87
N THR A 107 -6.32 -17.58 14.11
CA THR A 107 -7.20 -17.64 15.27
C THR A 107 -7.63 -16.28 15.81
N ALA A 108 -7.34 -15.21 15.07
CA ALA A 108 -7.74 -13.86 15.49
C ALA A 108 -9.25 -13.75 15.67
N GLU A 109 -9.67 -13.14 16.78
CA GLU A 109 -11.08 -13.05 17.15
C GLU A 109 -11.69 -11.68 16.93
N THR A 110 -10.86 -10.61 16.91
CA THR A 110 -11.33 -9.24 16.75
C THR A 110 -11.33 -8.81 15.27
N PRO A 111 -12.19 -7.83 14.89
CA PRO A 111 -12.39 -7.48 13.49
C PRO A 111 -11.12 -7.03 12.74
N ILE A 112 -10.30 -6.17 13.34
CA ILE A 112 -9.12 -5.62 12.65
C ILE A 112 -8.06 -6.70 12.38
N PRO A 113 -7.61 -7.50 13.35
CA PRO A 113 -6.68 -8.59 13.08
C PRO A 113 -7.24 -9.64 12.11
N ARG A 114 -8.53 -9.93 12.18
CA ARG A 114 -9.19 -10.86 11.26
C ARG A 114 -9.15 -10.34 9.82
N ALA A 115 -9.42 -9.05 9.63
CA ALA A 115 -9.36 -8.41 8.31
C ALA A 115 -7.94 -8.46 7.75
N HIS A 116 -6.94 -8.14 8.56
CA HIS A 116 -5.54 -8.22 8.14
C HIS A 116 -5.14 -9.65 7.77
N TRP A 117 -5.54 -10.62 8.57
CA TRP A 117 -5.26 -12.04 8.26
C TRP A 117 -5.87 -12.46 6.93
N ALA A 118 -7.12 -12.10 6.68
CA ALA A 118 -7.79 -12.42 5.42
C ALA A 118 -7.04 -11.83 4.22
N VAL A 119 -6.54 -10.60 4.34
CA VAL A 119 -5.76 -9.96 3.29
C VAL A 119 -4.39 -10.61 3.13
N GLU A 120 -3.70 -10.97 4.23
CA GLU A 120 -2.44 -11.70 4.15
C GLU A 120 -2.58 -12.99 3.35
N GLU A 121 -3.62 -13.78 3.67
CA GLU A 121 -3.90 -15.03 2.94
C GLU A 121 -4.20 -14.76 1.45
N TYR A 122 -4.95 -13.71 1.17
CA TYR A 122 -5.26 -13.31 -0.20
C TYR A 122 -4.01 -12.96 -0.99
N ILE A 123 -3.11 -12.19 -0.40
CA ILE A 123 -1.84 -11.80 -1.02
C ILE A 123 -0.95 -13.04 -1.25
N ARG A 124 -0.84 -13.93 -0.27
CA ARG A 124 -0.03 -15.14 -0.38
C ARG A 124 -0.48 -16.02 -1.55
N ALA A 125 -1.78 -16.06 -1.81
CA ALA A 125 -2.35 -16.85 -2.90
C ALA A 125 -2.30 -16.15 -4.26
N SER A 126 -1.93 -14.87 -4.32
CA SER A 126 -2.08 -14.04 -5.53
C SER A 126 -0.97 -14.19 -6.57
N GLY A 127 0.21 -14.67 -6.18
CA GLY A 127 1.32 -14.96 -7.09
C GLY A 127 2.58 -14.10 -6.96
N PRO A 128 2.54 -12.78 -6.79
CA PRO A 128 3.74 -11.96 -6.60
C PRO A 128 4.50 -12.33 -5.33
N ALA A 129 5.79 -12.04 -5.30
CA ALA A 129 6.55 -12.08 -4.06
C ALA A 129 5.92 -11.11 -3.05
N TRP A 130 5.96 -11.45 -1.78
CA TRP A 130 5.33 -10.64 -0.75
C TRP A 130 6.17 -10.55 0.52
N THR A 131 5.95 -9.48 1.28
CA THR A 131 6.50 -9.30 2.62
C THR A 131 5.39 -8.76 3.51
N MET A 132 5.19 -9.39 4.66
CA MET A 132 4.25 -8.91 5.68
C MET A 132 5.04 -8.23 6.77
N VAL A 133 4.74 -6.94 7.00
CA VAL A 133 5.31 -6.19 8.12
C VAL A 133 4.31 -6.24 9.26
N LYS A 134 4.67 -6.86 10.36
CA LYS A 134 3.75 -7.14 11.49
C LYS A 134 4.30 -6.50 12.75
N PRO A 135 4.14 -5.18 12.88
CA PRO A 135 4.69 -4.45 14.03
C PRO A 135 4.00 -4.78 15.34
#